data_6502e1acf93bbad9bd05f93b3fc28e7d
#
_entry.id   6502e1acf93bbad9bd05f93b3fc28e7d
#
_cell.length_a   1.000
_cell.length_b   1.000
_cell.length_c   1.000
_cell.angle_alpha   90.00
_cell.angle_beta   90.00
_cell.angle_gamma   90.00
#
_symmetry.space_group_name_H-M   'P 1'
#
loop_
_entity.id
_entity.type
_entity.pdbx_description
1 polymer ?
#
loop_
_entity_poly.entity_id
_entity_poly.type
_entity_poly.pdbx_seq_one_letter_code
_entity_poly.pdbx_strand_id
1 'polypeptide(L)'
;ENTRLGIPLFLAEEAPHGHMAIGTTVFPTGIGMAATWSPVLIEEVGNVIAKEIRSQGAHISYGPVLDLSRDPRWSRVEETFGEDPVLSGRLGAAMVIGLGSGDLSREYATIATLKHFLAYAVPEGGQNGNYASVGTRDLHENFLPPFQEAIDAGALSVMTSYNSIDGIPCTANYYLLTQLLRNEWRFRGFVVSDLYSIEGVHESHFVAPTIEEAAMQVVSAGVDIDLGGNAFMNLTHAVQSGKISEAVIDTAVCRVLRMKFEMGLFEHPYVNPKSATKVVRSEEHIRLAHKVAQSSIVLLKNKNSILPLNKKIKKVAVVGPNADNRYNMLGDYTAPQEDENIKTVLDGVISKLSPSKVEYVRGCAIRDTTVNEIAEVVEAASRSEVIIAVVGGSSARDFKTSYQETGAAIADEKSISDMECGEGFDRATLTLLGKQQDLLNALKATGKPLIVVYIEGRPLDKVWASEYADALLTASYP
;
A
#
# COMPACT_ATOMS: atom_id res chain seq x y z
N GLU A 1 -26.00 -21.13 -4.98
CA GLU A 1 -27.35 -21.73 -5.18
C GLU A 1 -28.34 -20.73 -5.80
N ASN A 2 -28.13 -19.44 -5.66
CA ASN A 2 -29.09 -18.41 -6.13
C ASN A 2 -28.73 -17.81 -7.50
N THR A 3 -27.68 -18.27 -8.16
CA THR A 3 -27.32 -17.83 -9.50
C THR A 3 -27.82 -18.77 -10.59
N ARG A 4 -28.07 -18.27 -11.80
CA ARG A 4 -28.60 -19.05 -12.93
C ARG A 4 -27.78 -20.31 -13.25
N LEU A 5 -26.46 -20.23 -13.13
CA LEU A 5 -25.55 -21.32 -13.48
C LEU A 5 -24.91 -22.02 -12.28
N GLY A 6 -25.14 -21.56 -11.06
CA GLY A 6 -24.54 -22.13 -9.85
C GLY A 6 -23.04 -21.99 -9.79
N ILE A 7 -22.44 -21.05 -10.55
CA ILE A 7 -21.00 -20.80 -10.52
C ILE A 7 -20.65 -20.10 -9.21
N PRO A 8 -19.66 -20.62 -8.41
CA PRO A 8 -19.22 -20.01 -7.17
C PRO A 8 -18.68 -18.60 -7.39
N LEU A 9 -18.85 -17.72 -6.39
CA LEU A 9 -18.23 -16.40 -6.39
C LEU A 9 -16.71 -16.51 -6.33
N PHE A 10 -16.04 -15.51 -6.89
CA PHE A 10 -14.58 -15.38 -6.86
C PHE A 10 -14.29 -14.04 -6.19
N LEU A 11 -14.14 -14.07 -4.86
CA LEU A 11 -14.05 -12.88 -4.05
C LEU A 11 -12.59 -12.40 -3.97
N ALA A 12 -12.38 -11.11 -4.21
CA ALA A 12 -11.10 -10.44 -4.11
C ALA A 12 -11.13 -9.41 -2.98
N GLU A 13 -9.98 -9.22 -2.36
CA GLU A 13 -9.80 -8.29 -1.24
C GLU A 13 -8.51 -7.49 -1.39
N GLU A 14 -8.54 -6.24 -0.96
CA GLU A 14 -7.31 -5.46 -0.79
C GLU A 14 -6.47 -6.06 0.34
N ALA A 15 -5.20 -6.33 0.06
CA ALA A 15 -4.31 -6.92 1.05
C ALA A 15 -2.81 -6.62 0.78
N PRO A 16 -2.42 -5.38 0.51
CA PRO A 16 -1.03 -5.06 0.22
C PRO A 16 -0.11 -5.26 1.42
N HIS A 17 -0.61 -5.06 2.65
CA HIS A 17 0.14 -5.24 3.91
C HIS A 17 -0.72 -5.78 5.06
N GLY A 18 -1.69 -6.61 4.74
CA GLY A 18 -2.65 -7.23 5.64
C GLY A 18 -4.01 -7.31 4.94
N HIS A 19 -4.83 -8.27 5.28
CA HIS A 19 -6.19 -8.36 4.75
C HIS A 19 -7.02 -7.15 5.21
N MET A 20 -7.55 -6.34 4.28
CA MET A 20 -8.31 -5.12 4.60
C MET A 20 -9.71 -5.46 5.13
N ALA A 21 -9.78 -6.20 6.22
CA ALA A 21 -11.03 -6.56 6.90
C ALA A 21 -10.94 -6.25 8.40
N ILE A 22 -12.08 -6.00 9.03
CA ILE A 22 -12.13 -5.64 10.46
C ILE A 22 -11.52 -6.75 11.33
N GLY A 23 -10.60 -6.37 12.21
CA GLY A 23 -9.99 -7.26 13.19
C GLY A 23 -8.86 -8.15 12.67
N THR A 24 -8.40 -7.97 11.44
CA THR A 24 -7.27 -8.69 10.86
C THR A 24 -5.92 -8.16 11.32
N THR A 25 -4.86 -8.88 10.99
CA THR A 25 -3.49 -8.45 11.28
C THR A 25 -3.03 -7.41 10.26
N VAL A 26 -2.53 -6.27 10.77
CA VAL A 26 -1.90 -5.23 9.96
C VAL A 26 -0.39 -5.34 10.10
N PHE A 27 0.33 -5.28 8.99
CA PHE A 27 1.78 -5.21 8.91
C PHE A 27 2.21 -3.80 8.50
N PRO A 28 3.50 -3.44 8.65
CA PRO A 28 4.03 -2.22 8.06
C PRO A 28 3.69 -2.12 6.57
N THR A 29 3.49 -0.91 6.07
CA THR A 29 3.23 -0.68 4.64
C THR A 29 4.35 -1.24 3.74
N GLY A 30 4.13 -1.31 2.43
CA GLY A 30 5.07 -1.90 1.48
C GLY A 30 6.50 -1.39 1.63
N ILE A 31 6.68 -0.06 1.67
CA ILE A 31 8.01 0.55 1.86
C ILE A 31 8.60 0.26 3.25
N GLY A 32 7.77 0.10 4.28
CA GLY A 32 8.17 -0.35 5.61
C GLY A 32 8.63 -1.81 5.59
N MET A 33 7.89 -2.69 4.93
CA MET A 33 8.30 -4.07 4.71
C MET A 33 9.61 -4.16 3.92
N ALA A 34 9.80 -3.31 2.90
CA ALA A 34 11.03 -3.26 2.12
C ALA A 34 12.25 -2.87 2.96
N ALA A 35 12.07 -1.99 3.95
CA ALA A 35 13.15 -1.61 4.87
C ALA A 35 13.70 -2.77 5.73
N THR A 36 13.00 -3.91 5.80
CA THR A 36 13.50 -5.13 6.44
C THR A 36 14.60 -5.82 5.63
N TRP A 37 14.68 -5.62 4.31
CA TRP A 37 15.58 -6.32 3.37
C TRP A 37 15.51 -7.85 3.46
N SER A 38 14.38 -8.40 3.90
CA SER A 38 14.24 -9.84 4.22
C SER A 38 13.12 -10.51 3.41
N PRO A 39 13.42 -11.14 2.27
CA PRO A 39 12.42 -11.94 1.56
C PRO A 39 11.76 -13.01 2.44
N VAL A 40 12.51 -13.59 3.37
CA VAL A 40 11.96 -14.60 4.31
C VAL A 40 10.85 -14.02 5.18
N LEU A 41 11.02 -12.80 5.71
CA LEU A 41 9.97 -12.16 6.50
C LEU A 41 8.74 -11.84 5.63
N ILE A 42 8.95 -11.42 4.39
CA ILE A 42 7.85 -11.09 3.47
C ILE A 42 7.08 -12.34 3.04
N GLU A 43 7.76 -13.48 2.87
CA GLU A 43 7.09 -14.77 2.67
C GLU A 43 6.24 -15.17 3.88
N GLU A 44 6.77 -15.02 5.11
CA GLU A 44 6.01 -15.24 6.36
C GLU A 44 4.77 -14.33 6.42
N VAL A 45 4.88 -13.04 6.04
CA VAL A 45 3.76 -12.09 5.94
C VAL A 45 2.71 -12.57 4.94
N GLY A 46 3.13 -12.96 3.73
CA GLY A 46 2.24 -13.49 2.71
C GLY A 46 1.45 -14.72 3.19
N ASN A 47 2.09 -15.61 3.94
CA ASN A 47 1.41 -16.79 4.54
C ASN A 47 0.33 -16.38 5.55
N VAL A 48 0.56 -15.34 6.35
CA VAL A 48 -0.46 -14.84 7.30
C VAL A 48 -1.61 -14.21 6.54
N ILE A 49 -1.33 -13.36 5.56
CA ILE A 49 -2.35 -12.71 4.71
C ILE A 49 -3.23 -13.78 4.05
N ALA A 50 -2.63 -14.81 3.43
CA ALA A 50 -3.36 -15.90 2.79
C ALA A 50 -4.28 -16.62 3.76
N LYS A 51 -3.80 -16.98 4.96
CA LYS A 51 -4.61 -17.65 5.98
C LYS A 51 -5.81 -16.77 6.40
N GLU A 52 -5.61 -15.49 6.60
CA GLU A 52 -6.68 -14.57 7.02
C GLU A 52 -7.71 -14.34 5.91
N ILE A 53 -7.27 -14.11 4.67
CA ILE A 53 -8.14 -13.97 3.50
C ILE A 53 -8.99 -15.24 3.31
N ARG A 54 -8.33 -16.40 3.23
CA ARG A 54 -9.03 -17.67 2.96
C ARG A 54 -9.96 -18.09 4.07
N SER A 55 -9.61 -17.88 5.33
CA SER A 55 -10.47 -18.20 6.48
C SER A 55 -11.75 -17.36 6.50
N GLN A 56 -11.73 -16.15 5.92
CA GLN A 56 -12.86 -15.24 5.81
C GLN A 56 -13.63 -15.40 4.49
N GLY A 57 -13.21 -16.31 3.59
CA GLY A 57 -13.95 -16.71 2.39
C GLY A 57 -13.56 -15.99 1.12
N ALA A 58 -12.52 -15.15 1.12
CA ALA A 58 -12.00 -14.55 -0.10
C ALA A 58 -10.93 -15.46 -0.76
N HIS A 59 -10.53 -15.16 -1.99
CA HIS A 59 -9.77 -16.05 -2.87
C HIS A 59 -8.60 -15.35 -3.54
N ILE A 60 -8.70 -14.04 -3.74
CA ILE A 60 -7.76 -13.21 -4.47
C ILE A 60 -7.27 -12.11 -3.53
N SER A 61 -5.96 -11.90 -3.49
CA SER A 61 -5.31 -10.78 -2.82
C SER A 61 -4.93 -9.73 -3.86
N TYR A 62 -5.38 -8.50 -3.73
CA TYR A 62 -4.85 -7.37 -4.49
C TYR A 62 -3.55 -6.89 -3.85
N GLY A 63 -2.47 -7.52 -4.28
CA GLY A 63 -1.09 -7.38 -3.85
C GLY A 63 -0.25 -8.59 -4.27
N PRO A 64 1.07 -8.43 -4.32
CA PRO A 64 1.90 -7.27 -3.94
C PRO A 64 1.85 -6.09 -4.92
N VAL A 65 2.19 -4.89 -4.41
CA VAL A 65 2.37 -3.69 -5.22
C VAL A 65 3.82 -3.62 -5.70
N LEU A 66 4.03 -3.72 -7.01
CA LEU A 66 5.35 -3.82 -7.64
C LEU A 66 5.75 -2.54 -8.40
N ASP A 67 5.00 -1.48 -8.19
CA ASP A 67 5.35 -0.17 -8.72
C ASP A 67 6.70 0.31 -8.18
N LEU A 68 7.53 0.91 -9.06
CA LEU A 68 8.82 1.49 -8.66
C LEU A 68 8.65 2.98 -8.38
N SER A 69 8.63 3.36 -7.12
CA SER A 69 8.36 4.73 -6.66
C SER A 69 9.57 5.64 -6.80
N ARG A 70 9.93 5.98 -8.04
CA ARG A 70 11.04 6.90 -8.34
C ARG A 70 10.68 8.36 -8.17
N ASP A 71 9.38 8.70 -8.18
CA ASP A 71 8.89 10.04 -7.89
C ASP A 71 8.18 10.04 -6.52
N PRO A 72 8.83 10.51 -5.45
CA PRO A 72 8.24 10.50 -4.11
C PRO A 72 7.11 11.53 -3.93
N ARG A 73 6.82 12.36 -4.93
CA ARG A 73 5.64 13.25 -4.93
C ARG A 73 4.35 12.49 -5.18
N TRP A 74 4.42 11.35 -5.85
CA TRP A 74 3.28 10.45 -6.06
C TRP A 74 2.70 9.97 -4.74
N SER A 75 1.36 9.90 -4.66
CA SER A 75 0.63 9.67 -3.42
C SER A 75 0.77 8.27 -2.83
N ARG A 76 1.02 7.25 -3.68
CA ARG A 76 0.96 5.83 -3.31
C ARG A 76 2.34 5.19 -3.06
N VAL A 77 3.36 5.99 -2.75
CA VAL A 77 4.72 5.50 -2.47
C VAL A 77 4.74 4.44 -1.36
N GLU A 78 3.96 4.64 -0.31
CA GLU A 78 3.92 3.73 0.85
C GLU A 78 3.52 2.29 0.52
N GLU A 79 2.71 2.10 -0.53
CA GLU A 79 2.24 0.78 -0.95
C GLU A 79 3.36 -0.07 -1.58
N THR A 80 4.38 0.58 -2.14
CA THR A 80 5.44 -0.02 -2.95
C THR A 80 6.58 -0.59 -2.10
N PHE A 81 7.39 -1.46 -2.70
CA PHE A 81 8.67 -1.85 -2.10
C PHE A 81 9.82 -0.86 -2.40
N GLY A 82 9.51 0.35 -2.88
CA GLY A 82 10.47 1.42 -3.14
C GLY A 82 10.88 1.54 -4.60
N GLU A 83 12.08 2.06 -4.84
CA GLU A 83 12.56 2.44 -6.18
C GLU A 83 13.47 1.40 -6.85
N ASP A 84 14.00 0.44 -6.08
CA ASP A 84 14.95 -0.56 -6.57
C ASP A 84 14.23 -1.76 -7.21
N PRO A 85 14.44 -2.03 -8.52
CA PRO A 85 13.75 -3.11 -9.22
C PRO A 85 14.14 -4.50 -8.72
N VAL A 86 15.38 -4.69 -8.26
CA VAL A 86 15.85 -5.99 -7.77
C VAL A 86 15.23 -6.30 -6.41
N LEU A 87 15.24 -5.33 -5.49
CA LEU A 87 14.59 -5.49 -4.18
C LEU A 87 13.10 -5.72 -4.34
N SER A 88 12.41 -4.90 -5.16
CA SER A 88 10.97 -5.03 -5.42
C SER A 88 10.62 -6.38 -6.04
N GLY A 89 11.41 -6.88 -6.98
CA GLY A 89 11.22 -8.21 -7.56
C GLY A 89 11.37 -9.33 -6.52
N ARG A 90 12.45 -9.30 -5.74
CA ARG A 90 12.70 -10.30 -4.68
C ARG A 90 11.63 -10.35 -3.61
N LEU A 91 11.19 -9.17 -3.13
CA LEU A 91 10.15 -9.10 -2.10
C LEU A 91 8.77 -9.44 -2.67
N GLY A 92 8.49 -9.00 -3.90
CA GLY A 92 7.27 -9.38 -4.62
C GLY A 92 7.15 -10.89 -4.83
N ALA A 93 8.21 -11.54 -5.30
CA ALA A 93 8.27 -12.99 -5.45
C ALA A 93 8.06 -13.71 -4.10
N ALA A 94 8.71 -13.24 -3.03
CA ALA A 94 8.53 -13.80 -1.70
C ALA A 94 7.08 -13.67 -1.20
N MET A 95 6.43 -12.52 -1.42
CA MET A 95 5.01 -12.34 -1.10
C MET A 95 4.12 -13.31 -1.88
N VAL A 96 4.36 -13.49 -3.19
CA VAL A 96 3.63 -14.44 -4.04
C VAL A 96 3.77 -15.88 -3.54
N ILE A 97 4.99 -16.28 -3.16
CA ILE A 97 5.25 -17.62 -2.58
C ILE A 97 4.49 -17.77 -1.26
N GLY A 98 4.55 -16.78 -0.40
CA GLY A 98 3.83 -16.75 0.88
C GLY A 98 2.31 -16.85 0.71
N LEU A 99 1.74 -16.15 -0.25
CA LEU A 99 0.31 -16.26 -0.61
C LEU A 99 -0.06 -17.65 -1.15
N GLY A 100 0.91 -18.46 -1.56
CA GLY A 100 0.67 -19.79 -2.10
C GLY A 100 0.11 -19.81 -3.52
N SER A 101 0.23 -18.71 -4.26
CA SER A 101 -0.37 -18.52 -5.59
C SER A 101 0.13 -19.52 -6.63
N GLY A 102 1.34 -20.04 -6.48
CA GLY A 102 1.92 -21.05 -7.38
C GLY A 102 1.31 -22.46 -7.27
N ASP A 103 0.59 -22.75 -6.18
CA ASP A 103 -0.07 -24.04 -5.93
C ASP A 103 -1.43 -23.85 -5.26
N LEU A 104 -2.47 -23.70 -6.07
CA LEU A 104 -3.84 -23.42 -5.63
C LEU A 104 -4.51 -24.61 -4.91
N SER A 105 -3.89 -25.78 -4.87
CA SER A 105 -4.40 -26.95 -4.11
C SER A 105 -4.16 -26.86 -2.61
N ARG A 106 -3.29 -25.94 -2.15
CA ARG A 106 -2.99 -25.75 -0.73
C ARG A 106 -4.18 -25.12 0.00
N GLU A 107 -4.39 -25.50 1.25
CA GLU A 107 -5.59 -25.12 2.05
C GLU A 107 -5.86 -23.62 2.07
N TYR A 108 -4.80 -22.81 2.22
CA TYR A 108 -4.91 -21.34 2.29
C TYR A 108 -4.35 -20.64 1.06
N ALA A 109 -4.17 -21.36 -0.06
CA ALA A 109 -3.69 -20.72 -1.28
C ALA A 109 -4.60 -19.57 -1.70
N THR A 110 -3.99 -18.41 -1.97
CA THR A 110 -4.65 -17.18 -2.39
C THR A 110 -3.99 -16.70 -3.68
N ILE A 111 -4.78 -16.33 -4.68
CA ILE A 111 -4.24 -15.79 -5.91
C ILE A 111 -3.66 -14.40 -5.64
N ALA A 112 -2.35 -14.25 -5.86
CA ALA A 112 -1.68 -12.96 -5.84
C ALA A 112 -2.01 -12.16 -7.11
N THR A 113 -2.40 -10.90 -6.95
CA THR A 113 -2.60 -9.94 -8.04
C THR A 113 -1.49 -8.92 -8.03
N LEU A 114 -0.62 -8.99 -9.03
CA LEU A 114 0.48 -8.04 -9.18
C LEU A 114 -0.06 -6.69 -9.65
N LYS A 115 0.24 -5.61 -8.95
CA LYS A 115 -0.26 -4.28 -9.29
C LYS A 115 0.81 -3.21 -9.16
N HIS A 116 0.73 -2.13 -9.94
CA HIS A 116 -0.19 -1.89 -11.06
C HIS A 116 0.61 -1.99 -12.36
N PHE A 117 0.13 -2.76 -13.31
CA PHE A 117 0.88 -3.03 -14.54
C PHE A 117 0.55 -2.02 -15.64
N LEU A 118 1.40 -0.97 -15.93
CA LEU A 118 2.82 -0.88 -15.65
C LEU A 118 3.26 0.59 -15.50
N ALA A 119 4.37 0.82 -14.77
CA ALA A 119 5.03 2.12 -14.64
C ALA A 119 4.16 3.22 -14.02
N TYR A 120 3.30 2.87 -13.09
CA TYR A 120 2.32 3.78 -12.48
C TYR A 120 2.94 4.79 -11.51
N ALA A 121 4.02 4.42 -10.83
CA ALA A 121 4.66 5.24 -9.80
C ALA A 121 5.69 6.27 -10.32
N VAL A 122 5.67 6.54 -11.62
CA VAL A 122 6.47 7.59 -12.28
C VAL A 122 5.60 8.48 -13.15
N PRO A 123 4.45 8.95 -12.63
CA PRO A 123 3.56 9.78 -13.42
C PRO A 123 4.18 11.15 -13.63
N GLU A 124 3.88 11.76 -14.77
CA GLU A 124 4.36 13.10 -15.06
C GLU A 124 3.86 14.10 -14.01
N GLY A 125 4.79 14.90 -13.50
CA GLY A 125 4.51 15.89 -12.44
C GLY A 125 4.24 15.29 -11.06
N GLY A 126 4.39 13.97 -10.86
CA GLY A 126 4.06 13.27 -9.62
C GLY A 126 2.55 13.12 -9.38
N GLN A 127 1.72 13.33 -10.40
CA GLN A 127 0.26 13.32 -10.29
C GLN A 127 -0.31 11.93 -10.55
N ASN A 128 -1.04 11.40 -9.58
CA ASN A 128 -1.64 10.07 -9.65
C ASN A 128 -2.52 9.90 -10.90
N GLY A 129 -2.32 8.80 -11.63
CA GLY A 129 -3.06 8.50 -12.87
C GLY A 129 -2.56 9.23 -14.13
N ASN A 130 -1.62 10.18 -14.02
CA ASN A 130 -1.07 10.87 -15.18
C ASN A 130 -0.17 9.94 -16.02
N TYR A 131 0.11 10.32 -17.27
CA TYR A 131 0.96 9.50 -18.16
C TYR A 131 2.39 9.35 -17.63
N ALA A 132 3.02 8.22 -17.96
CA ALA A 132 4.42 7.94 -17.65
C ALA A 132 5.32 8.14 -18.90
N SER A 133 6.30 9.04 -18.77
CA SER A 133 7.33 9.27 -19.79
C SER A 133 8.46 8.25 -19.66
N VAL A 134 8.21 7.02 -20.09
CA VAL A 134 9.15 5.90 -19.96
C VAL A 134 9.46 5.32 -21.33
N GLY A 135 10.75 5.25 -21.69
CA GLY A 135 11.20 4.64 -22.94
C GLY A 135 11.30 3.11 -22.87
N THR A 136 11.28 2.44 -24.02
CA THR A 136 11.31 0.96 -24.12
C THR A 136 12.47 0.33 -23.33
N ARG A 137 13.67 0.94 -23.38
CA ARG A 137 14.83 0.41 -22.64
C ARG A 137 14.58 0.44 -21.12
N ASP A 138 14.08 1.55 -20.59
CA ASP A 138 13.82 1.70 -19.16
C ASP A 138 12.71 0.76 -18.70
N LEU A 139 11.67 0.54 -19.53
CA LEU A 139 10.64 -0.47 -19.26
C LEU A 139 11.27 -1.85 -19.05
N HIS A 140 12.14 -2.30 -19.95
CA HIS A 140 12.76 -3.62 -19.89
C HIS A 140 13.86 -3.76 -18.83
N GLU A 141 14.60 -2.70 -18.54
CA GLU A 141 15.67 -2.73 -17.53
C GLU A 141 15.15 -2.62 -16.11
N ASN A 142 14.01 -1.94 -15.88
CA ASN A 142 13.58 -1.59 -14.55
C ASN A 142 12.13 -2.00 -14.24
N PHE A 143 11.14 -1.59 -15.01
CA PHE A 143 9.73 -1.73 -14.62
C PHE A 143 9.16 -3.13 -14.86
N LEU A 144 9.60 -3.84 -15.86
CA LEU A 144 9.15 -5.19 -16.18
C LEU A 144 9.75 -6.29 -15.29
N PRO A 145 11.05 -6.24 -14.91
CA PRO A 145 11.68 -7.31 -14.14
C PRO A 145 10.98 -7.69 -12.83
N PRO A 146 10.49 -6.75 -11.98
CA PRO A 146 9.77 -7.12 -10.75
C PRO A 146 8.52 -7.95 -11.02
N PHE A 147 7.76 -7.61 -12.06
CA PHE A 147 6.56 -8.36 -12.44
C PHE A 147 6.90 -9.73 -12.99
N GLN A 148 7.94 -9.82 -13.83
CA GLN A 148 8.37 -11.10 -14.37
C GLN A 148 8.83 -12.05 -13.26
N GLU A 149 9.65 -11.58 -12.31
CA GLU A 149 10.12 -12.39 -11.18
C GLU A 149 8.93 -12.89 -10.32
N ALA A 150 7.94 -12.06 -10.09
CA ALA A 150 6.73 -12.44 -9.34
C ALA A 150 5.83 -13.42 -10.12
N ILE A 151 5.75 -13.31 -11.45
CA ILE A 151 5.06 -14.29 -12.32
C ILE A 151 5.79 -15.64 -12.28
N ASP A 152 7.10 -15.63 -12.37
CA ASP A 152 7.93 -16.85 -12.30
C ASP A 152 7.80 -17.52 -10.91
N ALA A 153 7.55 -16.75 -9.86
CA ALA A 153 7.23 -17.23 -8.51
C ALA A 153 5.81 -17.81 -8.36
N GLY A 154 4.95 -17.66 -9.39
CA GLY A 154 3.64 -18.29 -9.44
C GLY A 154 2.44 -17.34 -9.30
N ALA A 155 2.60 -16.04 -9.50
CA ALA A 155 1.45 -15.13 -9.53
C ALA A 155 0.47 -15.49 -10.65
N LEU A 156 -0.83 -15.39 -10.38
CA LEU A 156 -1.90 -15.81 -11.28
C LEU A 156 -2.92 -14.73 -11.58
N SER A 157 -2.69 -13.51 -11.12
CA SER A 157 -3.47 -12.33 -11.47
C SER A 157 -2.55 -11.12 -11.68
N VAL A 158 -2.91 -10.25 -12.61
CA VAL A 158 -2.26 -8.96 -12.87
C VAL A 158 -3.34 -7.89 -12.96
N MET A 159 -3.16 -6.78 -12.26
CA MET A 159 -4.05 -5.62 -12.34
C MET A 159 -3.41 -4.55 -13.22
N THR A 160 -4.18 -4.02 -14.18
CA THR A 160 -3.71 -2.90 -15.02
C THR A 160 -3.64 -1.60 -14.22
N SER A 161 -2.87 -0.63 -14.72
CA SER A 161 -2.71 0.67 -14.07
C SER A 161 -3.53 1.77 -14.76
N TYR A 162 -3.79 2.87 -14.04
CA TYR A 162 -4.56 4.01 -14.54
C TYR A 162 -3.83 4.85 -15.58
N ASN A 163 -2.50 4.87 -15.56
CA ASN A 163 -1.70 5.72 -16.45
C ASN A 163 -1.65 5.22 -17.89
N SER A 164 -1.14 6.05 -18.77
CA SER A 164 -0.72 5.67 -20.12
C SER A 164 0.81 5.68 -20.25
N ILE A 165 1.31 4.90 -21.19
CA ILE A 165 2.70 4.89 -21.62
C ILE A 165 2.72 5.20 -23.11
N ASP A 166 3.45 6.25 -23.51
CA ASP A 166 3.54 6.70 -24.91
C ASP A 166 2.16 6.92 -25.55
N GLY A 167 1.23 7.49 -24.77
CA GLY A 167 -0.14 7.80 -25.22
C GLY A 167 -1.11 6.62 -25.25
N ILE A 168 -0.66 5.40 -24.91
CA ILE A 168 -1.52 4.20 -24.86
C ILE A 168 -1.88 3.90 -23.41
N PRO A 169 -3.17 3.95 -23.02
CA PRO A 169 -3.60 3.54 -21.67
C PRO A 169 -3.15 2.12 -21.37
N CYS A 170 -2.55 1.90 -20.19
CA CYS A 170 -2.05 0.57 -19.82
C CYS A 170 -3.16 -0.50 -19.84
N THR A 171 -4.39 -0.12 -19.46
CA THR A 171 -5.58 -1.00 -19.51
C THR A 171 -5.96 -1.41 -20.94
N ALA A 172 -5.62 -0.62 -21.99
CA ALA A 172 -5.89 -0.93 -23.39
C ALA A 172 -4.62 -1.32 -24.18
N ASN A 173 -3.51 -1.56 -23.51
CA ASN A 173 -2.22 -1.77 -24.16
C ASN A 173 -2.00 -3.24 -24.58
N TYR A 174 -2.32 -3.56 -25.84
CA TYR A 174 -2.16 -4.90 -26.42
C TYR A 174 -0.72 -5.42 -26.34
N TYR A 175 0.29 -4.55 -26.52
CA TYR A 175 1.68 -4.96 -26.41
C TYR A 175 2.00 -5.48 -25.01
N LEU A 176 1.64 -4.74 -23.98
CA LEU A 176 1.88 -5.14 -22.59
C LEU A 176 1.10 -6.39 -22.20
N LEU A 177 -0.22 -6.40 -22.45
CA LEU A 177 -1.13 -7.40 -21.91
C LEU A 177 -1.17 -8.69 -22.72
N THR A 178 -0.94 -8.64 -24.02
CA THR A 178 -0.99 -9.82 -24.90
C THR A 178 0.38 -10.20 -25.43
N GLN A 179 1.11 -9.31 -26.10
CA GLN A 179 2.39 -9.71 -26.70
C GLN A 179 3.41 -10.06 -25.63
N LEU A 180 3.64 -9.20 -24.67
CA LEU A 180 4.61 -9.42 -23.62
C LEU A 180 4.10 -10.44 -22.57
N LEU A 181 3.00 -10.10 -21.89
CA LEU A 181 2.52 -10.89 -20.76
C LEU A 181 2.11 -12.31 -21.19
N ARG A 182 1.30 -12.46 -22.26
CA ARG A 182 0.77 -13.76 -22.69
C ARG A 182 1.72 -14.52 -23.61
N ASN A 183 2.26 -13.87 -24.64
CA ASN A 183 3.00 -14.58 -25.68
C ASN A 183 4.46 -14.81 -25.28
N GLU A 184 5.14 -13.81 -24.70
CA GLU A 184 6.54 -13.93 -24.30
C GLU A 184 6.69 -14.59 -22.93
N TRP A 185 6.02 -14.07 -21.89
CA TRP A 185 6.15 -14.58 -20.51
C TRP A 185 5.29 -15.82 -20.23
N ARG A 186 4.39 -16.19 -21.15
CA ARG A 186 3.51 -17.38 -20.99
C ARG A 186 2.61 -17.30 -19.74
N PHE A 187 2.24 -16.09 -19.32
CA PHE A 187 1.35 -15.90 -18.17
C PHE A 187 0.02 -16.63 -18.38
N ARG A 188 -0.31 -17.54 -17.47
CA ARG A 188 -1.49 -18.42 -17.57
C ARG A 188 -2.70 -17.97 -16.75
N GLY A 189 -2.52 -16.95 -15.87
CA GLY A 189 -3.55 -16.41 -15.02
C GLY A 189 -4.52 -15.47 -15.76
N PHE A 190 -5.22 -14.61 -15.04
CA PHE A 190 -6.14 -13.62 -15.61
C PHE A 190 -5.61 -12.19 -15.37
N VAL A 191 -6.15 -11.25 -16.16
CA VAL A 191 -5.89 -9.82 -16.01
C VAL A 191 -7.19 -9.15 -15.55
N VAL A 192 -7.10 -8.37 -14.49
CA VAL A 192 -8.19 -7.54 -13.97
C VAL A 192 -7.88 -6.07 -14.23
N SER A 193 -8.87 -5.26 -14.58
CA SER A 193 -8.72 -3.82 -14.63
C SER A 193 -8.54 -3.24 -13.23
N ASP A 194 -7.95 -2.06 -13.09
CA ASP A 194 -8.16 -1.28 -11.88
C ASP A 194 -9.58 -0.71 -11.85
N LEU A 195 -10.05 -0.23 -10.70
CA LEU A 195 -11.41 0.30 -10.51
C LEU A 195 -11.73 1.39 -11.56
N TYR A 196 -12.79 1.16 -12.36
CA TYR A 196 -13.26 2.07 -13.41
C TYR A 196 -12.20 2.43 -14.47
N SER A 197 -11.07 1.73 -14.54
CA SER A 197 -10.02 2.08 -15.51
C SER A 197 -10.40 1.79 -16.96
N ILE A 198 -11.42 0.97 -17.20
CA ILE A 198 -11.97 0.75 -18.56
C ILE A 198 -12.76 1.97 -19.02
N GLU A 199 -13.62 2.50 -18.16
CA GLU A 199 -14.32 3.77 -18.41
C GLU A 199 -13.31 4.90 -18.64
N GLY A 200 -12.20 4.90 -17.91
CA GLY A 200 -11.10 5.85 -18.06
C GLY A 200 -10.48 5.90 -19.47
N VAL A 201 -10.53 4.82 -20.24
CA VAL A 201 -10.08 4.80 -21.65
C VAL A 201 -10.90 5.77 -22.51
N HIS A 202 -12.20 5.91 -22.22
CA HIS A 202 -13.09 6.89 -22.86
C HIS A 202 -13.03 8.25 -22.16
N GLU A 203 -13.17 8.29 -20.83
CA GLU A 203 -13.48 9.52 -20.08
C GLU A 203 -12.25 10.33 -19.71
N SER A 204 -11.10 9.69 -19.47
CA SER A 204 -9.87 10.35 -19.01
C SER A 204 -8.79 10.38 -20.07
N HIS A 205 -8.61 9.28 -20.79
CA HIS A 205 -7.60 9.20 -21.86
C HIS A 205 -8.10 9.65 -23.22
N PHE A 206 -9.43 9.69 -23.44
CA PHE A 206 -10.07 10.11 -24.69
C PHE A 206 -9.60 9.36 -25.95
N VAL A 207 -9.18 8.08 -25.79
CA VAL A 207 -8.72 7.25 -26.92
C VAL A 207 -9.81 6.33 -27.49
N ALA A 208 -10.95 6.28 -26.85
CA ALA A 208 -12.15 5.61 -27.34
C ALA A 208 -13.31 6.60 -27.35
N PRO A 209 -14.10 6.70 -28.45
CA PRO A 209 -15.21 7.65 -28.54
C PRO A 209 -16.45 7.26 -27.70
N THR A 210 -16.56 5.98 -27.29
CA THR A 210 -17.66 5.49 -26.45
C THR A 210 -17.17 4.45 -25.45
N ILE A 211 -17.95 4.19 -24.38
CA ILE A 211 -17.67 3.12 -23.40
C ILE A 211 -17.68 1.74 -24.10
N GLU A 212 -18.56 1.51 -25.08
CA GLU A 212 -18.58 0.26 -25.86
C GLU A 212 -17.25 0.04 -26.58
N GLU A 213 -16.70 1.06 -27.23
CA GLU A 213 -15.42 0.97 -27.92
C GLU A 213 -14.26 0.82 -26.93
N ALA A 214 -14.30 1.50 -25.79
CA ALA A 214 -13.34 1.30 -24.72
C ALA A 214 -13.34 -0.18 -24.25
N ALA A 215 -14.53 -0.74 -23.97
CA ALA A 215 -14.68 -2.13 -23.57
C ALA A 215 -14.14 -3.12 -24.63
N MET A 216 -14.41 -2.86 -25.92
CA MET A 216 -13.89 -3.69 -27.03
C MET A 216 -12.38 -3.62 -27.15
N GLN A 217 -11.79 -2.42 -27.02
CA GLN A 217 -10.33 -2.25 -27.03
C GLN A 217 -9.68 -3.00 -25.87
N VAL A 218 -10.22 -2.85 -24.66
CA VAL A 218 -9.67 -3.41 -23.44
C VAL A 218 -9.74 -4.95 -23.41
N VAL A 219 -10.90 -5.55 -23.73
CA VAL A 219 -11.00 -7.00 -23.78
C VAL A 219 -10.13 -7.60 -24.89
N SER A 220 -9.98 -6.90 -26.03
CA SER A 220 -9.12 -7.32 -27.13
C SER A 220 -7.64 -7.15 -26.76
N ALA A 221 -7.28 -6.22 -25.91
CA ALA A 221 -5.94 -6.07 -25.38
C ALA A 221 -5.54 -7.19 -24.40
N GLY A 222 -6.51 -7.87 -23.77
CA GLY A 222 -6.26 -9.03 -22.91
C GLY A 222 -6.70 -8.90 -21.47
N VAL A 223 -7.51 -7.90 -21.12
CA VAL A 223 -8.17 -7.81 -19.80
C VAL A 223 -9.34 -8.78 -19.75
N ASP A 224 -9.45 -9.53 -18.67
CA ASP A 224 -10.43 -10.61 -18.50
C ASP A 224 -11.56 -10.21 -17.55
N ILE A 225 -11.33 -9.27 -16.62
CA ILE A 225 -12.28 -8.84 -15.59
C ILE A 225 -12.35 -7.32 -15.55
N ASP A 226 -13.57 -6.79 -15.57
CA ASP A 226 -13.89 -5.38 -15.31
C ASP A 226 -14.14 -5.21 -13.81
N LEU A 227 -13.31 -4.42 -13.13
CA LEU A 227 -13.39 -4.21 -11.69
C LEU A 227 -14.17 -2.91 -11.38
N GLY A 228 -15.29 -3.07 -10.67
CA GLY A 228 -16.10 -1.97 -10.16
C GLY A 228 -16.94 -1.25 -11.21
N GLY A 229 -16.55 -1.32 -12.49
CA GLY A 229 -17.22 -0.68 -13.60
C GLY A 229 -18.37 -1.49 -14.20
N ASN A 230 -18.93 -0.96 -15.26
CA ASN A 230 -19.99 -1.61 -16.06
C ASN A 230 -19.66 -1.59 -17.58
N ALA A 231 -18.43 -1.26 -17.94
CA ALA A 231 -18.04 -1.14 -19.35
C ALA A 231 -18.23 -2.47 -20.09
N PHE A 232 -17.87 -3.61 -19.50
CA PHE A 232 -18.02 -4.92 -20.11
C PHE A 232 -19.48 -5.37 -20.32
N MET A 233 -20.46 -4.73 -19.70
CA MET A 233 -21.90 -4.97 -20.02
C MET A 233 -22.22 -4.58 -21.48
N ASN A 234 -21.48 -3.67 -22.08
CA ASN A 234 -21.66 -3.25 -23.48
C ASN A 234 -21.16 -4.29 -24.48
N LEU A 235 -20.32 -5.25 -24.06
CA LEU A 235 -19.78 -6.30 -24.91
C LEU A 235 -20.87 -7.21 -25.48
N THR A 236 -22.01 -7.34 -24.78
CA THR A 236 -23.17 -8.11 -25.29
C THR A 236 -23.68 -7.52 -26.61
N HIS A 237 -23.85 -6.19 -26.68
CA HIS A 237 -24.27 -5.51 -27.90
C HIS A 237 -23.18 -5.57 -28.98
N ALA A 238 -21.91 -5.42 -28.61
CA ALA A 238 -20.78 -5.49 -29.53
C ALA A 238 -20.68 -6.87 -30.23
N VAL A 239 -20.92 -7.98 -29.51
CA VAL A 239 -20.97 -9.34 -30.08
C VAL A 239 -22.18 -9.49 -30.99
N GLN A 240 -23.38 -9.10 -30.53
CA GLN A 240 -24.63 -9.23 -31.32
C GLN A 240 -24.59 -8.41 -32.63
N SER A 241 -23.91 -7.26 -32.60
CA SER A 241 -23.72 -6.42 -33.79
C SER A 241 -22.53 -6.83 -34.67
N GLY A 242 -21.80 -7.89 -34.31
CA GLY A 242 -20.67 -8.42 -35.08
C GLY A 242 -19.41 -7.54 -35.02
N LYS A 243 -19.35 -6.57 -34.11
CA LYS A 243 -18.15 -5.69 -33.93
C LYS A 243 -16.98 -6.42 -33.28
N ILE A 244 -17.26 -7.41 -32.44
CA ILE A 244 -16.27 -8.26 -31.79
C ILE A 244 -16.69 -9.73 -31.83
N SER A 245 -15.73 -10.66 -31.94
CA SER A 245 -16.01 -12.08 -31.94
C SER A 245 -16.30 -12.60 -30.53
N GLU A 246 -17.33 -13.45 -30.40
CA GLU A 246 -17.64 -14.16 -29.14
C GLU A 246 -16.45 -14.95 -28.61
N ALA A 247 -15.57 -15.47 -29.47
CA ALA A 247 -14.35 -16.19 -29.08
C ALA A 247 -13.38 -15.37 -28.20
N VAL A 248 -13.41 -14.04 -28.30
CA VAL A 248 -12.62 -13.15 -27.42
C VAL A 248 -13.19 -13.21 -26.00
N ILE A 249 -14.50 -13.16 -25.87
CA ILE A 249 -15.20 -13.27 -24.58
C ILE A 249 -14.99 -14.65 -23.97
N ASP A 250 -15.15 -15.72 -24.76
CA ASP A 250 -14.90 -17.10 -24.33
C ASP A 250 -13.48 -17.26 -23.76
N THR A 251 -12.52 -16.64 -24.41
CA THR A 251 -11.11 -16.68 -23.96
C THR A 251 -10.95 -16.05 -22.58
N ALA A 252 -11.53 -14.87 -22.33
CA ALA A 252 -11.49 -14.19 -21.04
C ALA A 252 -12.20 -15.03 -19.96
N VAL A 253 -13.41 -15.51 -20.24
CA VAL A 253 -14.20 -16.37 -19.35
C VAL A 253 -13.45 -17.67 -19.01
N CYS A 254 -12.82 -18.33 -20.00
CA CYS A 254 -12.04 -19.55 -19.75
C CYS A 254 -10.87 -19.34 -18.80
N ARG A 255 -10.19 -18.20 -18.87
CA ARG A 255 -9.07 -17.90 -17.95
C ARG A 255 -9.55 -17.79 -16.51
N VAL A 256 -10.64 -17.08 -16.28
CA VAL A 256 -11.22 -16.91 -14.93
C VAL A 256 -11.80 -18.22 -14.39
N LEU A 257 -12.57 -18.96 -15.22
CA LEU A 257 -13.15 -20.25 -14.80
C LEU A 257 -12.06 -21.27 -14.47
N ARG A 258 -10.96 -21.31 -15.23
CA ARG A 258 -9.82 -22.19 -14.93
C ARG A 258 -9.33 -21.98 -13.50
N MET A 259 -9.14 -20.75 -13.06
CA MET A 259 -8.68 -20.46 -11.70
C MET A 259 -9.70 -20.95 -10.64
N LYS A 260 -10.99 -20.79 -10.90
CA LYS A 260 -12.04 -21.33 -10.02
C LYS A 260 -11.97 -22.85 -9.90
N PHE A 261 -11.72 -23.56 -11.01
CA PHE A 261 -11.54 -25.03 -10.98
C PHE A 261 -10.24 -25.44 -10.29
N GLU A 262 -9.11 -24.76 -10.58
CA GLU A 262 -7.83 -25.06 -9.94
C GLU A 262 -7.85 -24.83 -8.43
N MET A 263 -8.69 -23.90 -7.92
CA MET A 263 -8.91 -23.68 -6.49
C MET A 263 -9.93 -24.63 -5.86
N GLY A 264 -10.56 -25.52 -6.62
CA GLY A 264 -11.60 -26.43 -6.11
C GLY A 264 -12.87 -25.75 -5.62
N LEU A 265 -13.22 -24.56 -6.15
CA LEU A 265 -14.36 -23.78 -5.66
C LEU A 265 -15.70 -24.43 -5.99
N PHE A 266 -15.76 -25.30 -6.99
CA PHE A 266 -16.98 -26.03 -7.33
C PHE A 266 -17.26 -27.15 -6.34
N GLU A 267 -16.23 -27.76 -5.76
CA GLU A 267 -16.29 -28.80 -4.75
C GLU A 267 -16.41 -28.21 -3.33
N HIS A 268 -15.73 -27.09 -3.08
CA HIS A 268 -15.61 -26.46 -1.76
C HIS A 268 -15.90 -24.94 -1.81
N PRO A 269 -17.16 -24.53 -2.12
CA PRO A 269 -17.49 -23.11 -2.32
C PRO A 269 -17.63 -22.31 -1.01
N TYR A 270 -17.61 -22.97 0.15
CA TYR A 270 -17.87 -22.33 1.45
C TYR A 270 -16.73 -22.54 2.43
N VAL A 271 -16.55 -21.56 3.31
CA VAL A 271 -15.63 -21.64 4.47
C VAL A 271 -16.43 -21.87 5.76
N ASN A 272 -15.76 -22.37 6.78
CA ASN A 272 -16.35 -22.50 8.10
C ASN A 272 -16.12 -21.20 8.90
N PRO A 273 -17.14 -20.37 9.18
CA PRO A 273 -16.96 -19.10 9.92
C PRO A 273 -16.32 -19.28 11.31
N LYS A 274 -16.51 -20.44 11.96
CA LYS A 274 -15.90 -20.73 13.26
C LYS A 274 -14.39 -20.93 13.18
N SER A 275 -13.81 -21.25 12.02
CA SER A 275 -12.37 -21.34 11.84
C SER A 275 -11.74 -19.95 11.75
N ALA A 276 -12.41 -18.99 11.14
CA ALA A 276 -11.93 -17.63 11.02
C ALA A 276 -11.56 -17.01 12.38
N THR A 277 -12.41 -17.19 13.40
CA THR A 277 -12.16 -16.66 14.76
C THR A 277 -10.90 -17.22 15.44
N LYS A 278 -10.35 -18.34 14.94
CA LYS A 278 -9.12 -18.94 15.48
C LYS A 278 -7.88 -18.54 14.68
N VAL A 279 -8.07 -18.21 13.40
CA VAL A 279 -6.99 -17.91 12.46
C VAL A 279 -6.71 -16.41 12.48
N VAL A 280 -7.78 -15.60 12.30
CA VAL A 280 -7.65 -14.15 12.18
C VAL A 280 -7.01 -13.56 13.43
N ARG A 281 -5.94 -12.81 13.23
CA ARG A 281 -5.20 -12.11 14.26
C ARG A 281 -4.79 -12.99 15.45
N SER A 282 -4.33 -14.23 15.17
CA SER A 282 -3.82 -15.12 16.18
C SER A 282 -2.57 -14.53 16.86
N GLU A 283 -2.20 -15.05 18.03
CA GLU A 283 -0.98 -14.62 18.72
C GLU A 283 0.29 -14.78 17.87
N GLU A 284 0.33 -15.80 16.99
CA GLU A 284 1.43 -16.02 16.06
C GLU A 284 1.50 -14.88 15.05
N HIS A 285 0.36 -14.47 14.49
CA HIS A 285 0.25 -13.37 13.54
C HIS A 285 0.68 -12.04 14.17
N ILE A 286 0.21 -11.76 15.40
CA ILE A 286 0.61 -10.56 16.15
C ILE A 286 2.12 -10.54 16.43
N ARG A 287 2.71 -11.69 16.80
CA ARG A 287 4.16 -11.78 17.01
C ARG A 287 4.96 -11.52 15.73
N LEU A 288 4.47 -12.01 14.60
CA LEU A 288 5.10 -11.73 13.31
C LEU A 288 4.99 -10.25 12.95
N ALA A 289 3.79 -9.63 13.08
CA ALA A 289 3.61 -8.20 12.82
C ALA A 289 4.59 -7.36 13.66
N HIS A 290 4.70 -7.65 14.94
CA HIS A 290 5.66 -6.98 15.82
C HIS A 290 7.13 -7.19 15.38
N LYS A 291 7.51 -8.40 14.93
CA LYS A 291 8.86 -8.68 14.41
C LYS A 291 9.15 -7.89 13.14
N VAL A 292 8.18 -7.82 12.22
CA VAL A 292 8.31 -7.05 10.98
C VAL A 292 8.42 -5.56 11.29
N ALA A 293 7.55 -5.03 12.15
CA ALA A 293 7.58 -3.64 12.59
C ALA A 293 8.94 -3.25 13.19
N GLN A 294 9.48 -4.07 14.09
CA GLN A 294 10.81 -3.83 14.66
C GLN A 294 11.92 -3.85 13.61
N SER A 295 11.81 -4.72 12.59
CA SER A 295 12.81 -4.86 11.53
C SER A 295 12.70 -3.75 10.47
N SER A 296 11.56 -3.06 10.39
CA SER A 296 11.30 -1.98 9.42
C SER A 296 11.82 -0.61 9.86
N ILE A 297 12.15 -0.44 11.16
CA ILE A 297 12.63 0.84 11.68
C ILE A 297 14.10 1.05 11.28
N VAL A 298 14.38 2.17 10.63
CA VAL A 298 15.72 2.52 10.15
C VAL A 298 16.35 3.60 11.03
N LEU A 299 17.53 3.32 11.57
CA LEU A 299 18.36 4.27 12.32
C LEU A 299 19.30 5.00 11.36
N LEU A 300 18.98 6.23 10.99
CA LEU A 300 19.73 7.04 10.04
C LEU A 300 20.92 7.78 10.68
N LYS A 301 20.80 8.15 11.95
CA LYS A 301 21.84 8.87 12.70
C LYS A 301 21.80 8.50 14.18
N ASN A 302 22.97 8.35 14.80
CA ASN A 302 23.12 8.11 16.24
C ASN A 302 24.43 8.72 16.77
N LYS A 303 24.41 10.05 16.96
CA LYS A 303 25.58 10.81 17.40
C LYS A 303 25.93 10.45 18.85
N ASN A 304 27.20 10.21 19.10
CA ASN A 304 27.73 9.88 20.42
C ASN A 304 27.03 8.66 21.08
N SER A 305 26.44 7.78 20.28
CA SER A 305 25.69 6.59 20.76
C SER A 305 24.62 6.97 21.80
N ILE A 306 23.85 8.07 21.53
CA ILE A 306 22.75 8.49 22.41
C ILE A 306 21.66 7.42 22.53
N LEU A 307 21.46 6.61 21.50
CA LEU A 307 20.62 5.43 21.52
C LEU A 307 21.47 4.16 21.67
N PRO A 308 21.00 3.15 22.45
CA PRO A 308 19.76 3.14 23.22
C PRO A 308 19.82 4.06 24.44
N LEU A 309 18.67 4.69 24.77
CA LEU A 309 18.58 5.56 25.95
C LEU A 309 18.88 4.80 27.24
N ASN A 310 19.62 5.45 28.15
CA ASN A 310 19.90 4.90 29.45
C ASN A 310 18.62 4.83 30.30
N LYS A 311 18.27 3.65 30.81
CA LYS A 311 17.08 3.45 31.67
C LYS A 311 17.10 4.25 32.98
N LYS A 312 18.29 4.77 33.39
CA LYS A 312 18.44 5.65 34.57
C LYS A 312 18.00 7.09 34.30
N ILE A 313 17.67 7.44 33.06
CA ILE A 313 17.17 8.78 32.70
C ILE A 313 16.00 9.16 33.60
N LYS A 314 15.98 10.42 34.07
CA LYS A 314 14.98 10.88 35.05
C LYS A 314 13.73 11.36 34.36
N LYS A 315 13.85 12.08 33.24
CA LYS A 315 12.72 12.65 32.51
C LYS A 315 12.99 12.76 31.01
N VAL A 316 11.99 12.41 30.22
CA VAL A 316 11.98 12.45 28.75
C VAL A 316 10.74 13.23 28.31
N ALA A 317 10.91 14.20 27.40
CA ALA A 317 9.81 14.80 26.68
C ALA A 317 9.54 13.99 25.40
N VAL A 318 8.31 13.50 25.23
CA VAL A 318 7.84 12.88 23.99
C VAL A 318 6.86 13.83 23.35
N VAL A 319 7.15 14.32 22.15
CA VAL A 319 6.39 15.44 21.57
C VAL A 319 6.14 15.20 20.08
N GLY A 320 5.23 15.95 19.49
CA GLY A 320 4.95 15.91 18.06
C GLY A 320 3.63 15.24 17.71
N PRO A 321 3.09 15.52 16.49
CA PRO A 321 1.77 15.08 16.07
C PRO A 321 1.61 13.57 15.97
N ASN A 322 2.70 12.83 15.71
CA ASN A 322 2.70 11.38 15.59
C ASN A 322 3.18 10.64 16.86
N ALA A 323 3.44 11.39 17.96
CA ALA A 323 3.92 10.77 19.21
C ALA A 323 2.86 9.86 19.85
N ASP A 324 1.61 10.31 19.86
CA ASP A 324 0.45 9.59 20.43
C ASP A 324 -0.76 9.70 19.51
N ASN A 325 -0.61 9.25 18.27
CA ASN A 325 -1.70 9.16 17.32
C ASN A 325 -1.76 7.74 16.76
N ARG A 326 -2.71 6.93 17.27
CA ARG A 326 -2.86 5.53 16.88
C ARG A 326 -3.15 5.39 15.39
N TYR A 327 -4.05 6.23 14.88
CA TYR A 327 -4.51 6.15 13.51
C TYR A 327 -3.36 6.36 12.51
N ASN A 328 -2.43 7.28 12.82
CA ASN A 328 -1.29 7.58 11.97
C ASN A 328 -0.19 6.49 11.97
N MET A 329 -0.38 5.41 12.76
CA MET A 329 0.54 4.24 12.72
C MET A 329 0.14 3.21 11.66
N LEU A 330 -1.05 3.32 11.04
CA LEU A 330 -1.64 2.24 10.25
C LEU A 330 -1.28 2.27 8.76
N GLY A 331 -1.17 3.44 8.13
CA GLY A 331 -1.06 3.54 6.67
C GLY A 331 -2.40 3.43 5.93
N ASP A 332 -2.38 3.57 4.60
CA ASP A 332 -3.55 3.36 3.74
C ASP A 332 -3.84 1.86 3.54
N TYR A 333 -4.98 1.52 2.97
CA TYR A 333 -5.43 0.14 2.75
C TYR A 333 -5.49 -0.72 4.01
N THR A 334 -5.84 -0.12 5.15
CA THR A 334 -6.14 -0.80 6.40
C THR A 334 -7.60 -0.66 6.80
N ALA A 335 -8.21 -1.75 7.26
CA ALA A 335 -9.52 -1.68 7.89
C ALA A 335 -9.44 -1.00 9.26
N PRO A 336 -10.55 -0.45 9.77
CA PRO A 336 -10.61 0.06 11.14
C PRO A 336 -10.10 -0.96 12.15
N GLN A 337 -9.27 -0.50 13.09
CA GLN A 337 -8.68 -1.31 14.16
C GLN A 337 -9.14 -0.78 15.53
N GLU A 338 -9.27 -1.65 16.50
CA GLU A 338 -9.49 -1.26 17.90
C GLU A 338 -8.24 -0.59 18.47
N ASP A 339 -8.42 0.48 19.24
CA ASP A 339 -7.33 1.31 19.79
C ASP A 339 -6.28 0.52 20.57
N GLU A 340 -6.70 -0.50 21.34
CA GLU A 340 -5.79 -1.35 22.11
C GLU A 340 -4.86 -2.23 21.26
N ASN A 341 -5.20 -2.41 19.99
CA ASN A 341 -4.40 -3.18 19.05
C ASN A 341 -3.21 -2.37 18.51
N ILE A 342 -3.26 -1.05 18.59
CA ILE A 342 -2.26 -0.13 18.04
C ILE A 342 -1.40 0.42 19.17
N LYS A 343 -0.08 0.37 19.00
CA LYS A 343 0.88 0.93 19.95
C LYS A 343 1.57 2.15 19.35
N THR A 344 1.44 3.27 20.05
CA THR A 344 2.10 4.52 19.65
C THR A 344 3.55 4.56 20.11
N VAL A 345 4.32 5.53 19.59
CA VAL A 345 5.69 5.79 20.08
C VAL A 345 5.66 6.13 21.58
N LEU A 346 4.67 6.92 22.02
CA LEU A 346 4.48 7.26 23.43
C LEU A 346 4.25 6.00 24.28
N ASP A 347 3.34 5.10 23.87
CA ASP A 347 3.07 3.83 24.56
C ASP A 347 4.37 3.01 24.71
N GLY A 348 5.17 2.93 23.63
CA GLY A 348 6.45 2.23 23.61
C GLY A 348 7.45 2.82 24.61
N VAL A 349 7.59 4.14 24.65
CA VAL A 349 8.49 4.84 25.58
C VAL A 349 8.04 4.65 27.03
N ILE A 350 6.74 4.82 27.31
CA ILE A 350 6.16 4.62 28.65
C ILE A 350 6.38 3.19 29.13
N SER A 351 6.24 2.19 28.25
CA SER A 351 6.44 0.78 28.62
C SER A 351 7.88 0.45 29.06
N LYS A 352 8.86 1.24 28.60
CA LYS A 352 10.29 1.03 28.90
C LYS A 352 10.80 1.87 30.05
N LEU A 353 10.21 3.05 30.28
CA LEU A 353 10.72 4.05 31.26
C LEU A 353 9.83 4.23 32.49
N SER A 354 8.57 4.02 32.43
CA SER A 354 7.45 4.34 33.34
C SER A 354 6.79 5.71 33.06
N PRO A 355 5.47 5.82 33.33
CA PRO A 355 4.72 7.07 33.08
C PRO A 355 5.29 8.30 33.81
N SER A 356 5.78 8.14 35.04
CA SER A 356 6.33 9.25 35.86
C SER A 356 7.57 9.92 35.27
N LYS A 357 8.25 9.24 34.35
CA LYS A 357 9.45 9.75 33.67
C LYS A 357 9.17 10.37 32.31
N VAL A 358 7.97 10.27 31.82
CA VAL A 358 7.59 10.73 30.48
C VAL A 358 6.65 11.91 30.59
N GLU A 359 6.95 12.97 29.86
CA GLU A 359 6.08 14.12 29.70
C GLU A 359 5.69 14.23 28.22
N TYR A 360 4.40 14.23 27.94
CA TYR A 360 3.87 14.27 26.59
C TYR A 360 3.19 15.61 26.31
N VAL A 361 3.48 16.19 25.15
CA VAL A 361 2.76 17.34 24.58
C VAL A 361 2.70 17.16 23.07
N ARG A 362 1.53 17.28 22.47
CA ARG A 362 1.36 17.14 21.01
C ARG A 362 2.12 18.19 20.23
N GLY A 363 2.08 19.45 20.63
CA GLY A 363 2.80 20.57 20.05
C GLY A 363 2.14 21.17 18.81
N CYS A 364 1.80 20.37 17.82
CA CYS A 364 1.12 20.79 16.60
C CYS A 364 0.37 19.63 15.94
N ALA A 365 -0.46 19.91 14.94
CA ALA A 365 -1.01 18.90 14.03
C ALA A 365 -0.09 18.70 12.82
N ILE A 366 -0.40 17.68 12.00
CA ILE A 366 0.35 17.41 10.75
C ILE A 366 0.13 18.54 9.75
N ARG A 367 -1.12 18.92 9.49
CA ARG A 367 -1.50 19.93 8.50
C ARG A 367 -2.15 21.17 9.12
N ASP A 368 -2.99 21.00 10.15
CA ASP A 368 -3.75 22.10 10.74
C ASP A 368 -2.82 23.09 11.48
N THR A 369 -2.64 24.28 10.90
CA THR A 369 -1.80 25.34 11.48
C THR A 369 -2.45 26.06 12.66
N THR A 370 -3.72 25.84 12.96
CA THR A 370 -4.42 26.42 14.12
C THR A 370 -4.02 25.74 15.42
N VAL A 371 -3.63 24.46 15.36
CA VAL A 371 -3.08 23.75 16.52
C VAL A 371 -1.63 24.19 16.76
N ASN A 372 -1.40 24.86 17.87
CA ASN A 372 -0.09 25.44 18.19
C ASN A 372 0.15 25.44 19.70
N GLU A 373 0.78 24.39 20.19
CA GLU A 373 1.18 24.16 21.59
C GLU A 373 2.71 24.16 21.73
N ILE A 374 3.44 24.88 20.82
CA ILE A 374 4.91 24.88 20.79
C ILE A 374 5.51 25.46 22.08
N ALA A 375 4.84 26.45 22.71
CA ALA A 375 5.29 27.01 23.96
C ALA A 375 5.28 25.97 25.09
N GLU A 376 4.21 25.20 25.21
CA GLU A 376 4.06 24.11 26.18
C GLU A 376 5.09 22.99 25.93
N VAL A 377 5.39 22.71 24.67
CA VAL A 377 6.45 21.76 24.30
C VAL A 377 7.82 22.24 24.77
N VAL A 378 8.17 23.51 24.56
CA VAL A 378 9.43 24.09 25.02
C VAL A 378 9.54 24.02 26.54
N GLU A 379 8.45 24.26 27.26
CA GLU A 379 8.40 24.15 28.71
C GLU A 379 8.64 22.70 29.17
N ALA A 380 7.97 21.70 28.58
CA ALA A 380 8.19 20.28 28.84
C ALA A 380 9.63 19.86 28.54
N ALA A 381 10.17 20.30 27.38
CA ALA A 381 11.55 20.05 26.99
C ALA A 381 12.56 20.61 27.99
N SER A 382 12.31 21.81 28.55
CA SER A 382 13.20 22.45 29.55
C SER A 382 13.38 21.60 30.80
N ARG A 383 12.33 20.89 31.22
CA ARG A 383 12.28 20.00 32.40
C ARG A 383 12.84 18.60 32.12
N SER A 384 13.16 18.28 30.87
CA SER A 384 13.57 16.95 30.43
C SER A 384 15.08 16.85 30.17
N GLU A 385 15.64 15.64 30.26
CA GLU A 385 17.04 15.36 29.96
C GLU A 385 17.26 15.09 28.45
N VAL A 386 16.23 14.58 27.78
CA VAL A 386 16.23 14.29 26.34
C VAL A 386 14.84 14.51 25.76
N ILE A 387 14.78 14.85 24.49
CA ILE A 387 13.55 15.08 23.74
C ILE A 387 13.44 13.99 22.66
N ILE A 388 12.27 13.39 22.52
CA ILE A 388 11.88 12.53 21.40
C ILE A 388 10.76 13.27 20.64
N ALA A 389 11.09 13.82 19.48
CA ALA A 389 10.15 14.49 18.60
C ALA A 389 9.67 13.51 17.52
N VAL A 390 8.37 13.26 17.45
CA VAL A 390 7.75 12.34 16.47
C VAL A 390 6.95 13.16 15.48
N VAL A 391 7.46 13.25 14.26
CA VAL A 391 6.94 14.07 13.18
C VAL A 391 6.66 13.22 11.94
N GLY A 392 6.17 13.83 10.86
CA GLY A 392 5.97 13.15 9.58
C GLY A 392 4.58 13.35 9.02
N GLY A 393 3.96 12.28 8.58
CA GLY A 393 2.69 12.29 7.88
C GLY A 393 1.66 11.30 8.41
N SER A 394 0.60 11.15 7.62
CA SER A 394 -0.45 10.16 7.79
C SER A 394 -1.05 9.83 6.43
N SER A 395 -1.43 8.59 6.23
CA SER A 395 -2.25 8.13 5.11
C SER A 395 -3.47 7.34 5.57
N ALA A 396 -3.61 7.11 6.87
CA ALA A 396 -4.75 6.39 7.41
C ALA A 396 -6.08 7.12 7.11
N ARG A 397 -7.07 6.38 6.64
CA ARG A 397 -8.41 6.88 6.33
C ARG A 397 -9.13 7.29 7.60
N ASP A 398 -9.13 8.59 7.89
CA ASP A 398 -9.61 9.17 9.16
C ASP A 398 -11.11 9.47 9.18
N PHE A 399 -11.86 9.08 8.13
CA PHE A 399 -13.29 9.34 7.91
C PHE A 399 -13.69 10.83 7.85
N LYS A 400 -12.73 11.75 7.82
CA LYS A 400 -12.95 13.19 7.59
C LYS A 400 -12.78 13.57 6.13
N THR A 401 -12.20 12.68 5.35
CA THR A 401 -11.94 12.84 3.92
C THR A 401 -13.01 12.11 3.12
N SER A 402 -13.50 12.71 2.05
CA SER A 402 -14.35 12.06 1.06
C SER A 402 -13.49 11.29 0.06
N TYR A 403 -14.04 10.26 -0.56
CA TYR A 403 -13.35 9.41 -1.53
C TYR A 403 -14.10 9.36 -2.86
N GLN A 404 -13.37 9.26 -3.95
CA GLN A 404 -13.90 8.97 -5.28
C GLN A 404 -14.36 7.51 -5.35
N GLU A 405 -15.12 7.17 -6.40
CA GLU A 405 -15.54 5.78 -6.66
C GLU A 405 -14.34 4.86 -6.90
N THR A 406 -13.23 5.39 -7.41
CA THR A 406 -11.95 4.68 -7.58
C THR A 406 -11.24 4.36 -6.26
N GLY A 407 -11.71 4.91 -5.13
CA GLY A 407 -11.06 4.77 -3.83
C GLY A 407 -10.05 5.89 -3.52
N ALA A 408 -9.67 6.72 -4.51
CA ALA A 408 -8.77 7.85 -4.29
C ALA A 408 -9.43 8.91 -3.39
N ALA A 409 -8.65 9.46 -2.45
CA ALA A 409 -9.12 10.52 -1.58
C ALA A 409 -9.34 11.83 -2.37
N ILE A 410 -10.40 12.55 -1.99
CA ILE A 410 -10.66 13.89 -2.52
C ILE A 410 -9.96 14.90 -1.61
N ALA A 411 -8.86 15.46 -2.10
CA ALA A 411 -8.16 16.53 -1.40
C ALA A 411 -9.02 17.82 -1.42
N ASP A 412 -9.79 18.04 -0.37
CA ASP A 412 -10.60 19.26 -0.20
C ASP A 412 -9.86 20.22 0.75
N GLU A 413 -9.62 21.46 0.30
CA GLU A 413 -9.01 22.52 1.13
C GLU A 413 -9.85 22.85 2.39
N LYS A 414 -11.14 22.53 2.38
CA LYS A 414 -12.06 22.74 3.52
C LYS A 414 -11.99 21.61 4.54
N SER A 415 -11.45 20.45 4.20
CA SER A 415 -11.27 19.32 5.09
C SER A 415 -9.90 19.38 5.74
N ILE A 416 -9.85 19.51 7.06
CA ILE A 416 -8.60 19.49 7.84
C ILE A 416 -8.28 18.03 8.19
N SER A 417 -8.10 17.20 7.16
CA SER A 417 -7.58 15.84 7.34
C SER A 417 -6.07 15.88 7.60
N ASP A 418 -5.57 15.01 8.46
CA ASP A 418 -4.13 14.84 8.69
C ASP A 418 -3.44 14.05 7.55
N MET A 419 -4.20 13.51 6.59
CA MET A 419 -3.63 12.80 5.44
C MET A 419 -2.72 13.71 4.61
N GLU A 420 -1.53 13.24 4.33
CA GLU A 420 -0.52 13.88 3.47
C GLU A 420 0.06 12.91 2.44
N CYS A 421 -0.23 11.63 2.58
CA CYS A 421 0.12 10.51 1.73
C CYS A 421 -1.11 9.62 1.58
N GLY A 422 -1.02 8.55 0.82
CA GLY A 422 -2.14 7.68 0.46
C GLY A 422 -2.83 8.13 -0.82
N GLU A 423 -3.59 7.26 -1.43
CA GLU A 423 -4.16 7.46 -2.74
C GLU A 423 -4.95 8.77 -2.86
N GLY A 424 -4.56 9.63 -3.82
CA GLY A 424 -5.16 10.95 -4.06
C GLY A 424 -4.42 12.13 -3.38
N PHE A 425 -3.44 11.88 -2.51
CA PHE A 425 -2.64 12.95 -1.86
C PHE A 425 -1.25 13.11 -2.48
N ASP A 426 -1.21 13.53 -3.75
CA ASP A 426 0.04 13.93 -4.41
C ASP A 426 0.62 15.22 -3.80
N ARG A 427 1.93 15.38 -3.89
CA ARG A 427 2.62 16.54 -3.31
C ARG A 427 3.57 17.24 -4.27
N ALA A 428 3.58 18.57 -4.22
CA ALA A 428 4.56 19.37 -4.94
C ALA A 428 5.92 19.44 -4.22
N THR A 429 5.94 19.25 -2.89
CA THR A 429 7.15 19.32 -2.06
C THR A 429 7.19 18.16 -1.07
N LEU A 430 8.38 17.83 -0.58
CA LEU A 430 8.59 16.75 0.39
C LEU A 430 8.86 17.28 1.82
N THR A 431 8.63 18.55 2.06
CA THR A 431 8.84 19.16 3.38
C THR A 431 7.77 18.74 4.38
N LEU A 432 8.07 18.80 5.67
CA LEU A 432 7.08 18.67 6.74
C LEU A 432 5.96 19.71 6.58
N LEU A 433 4.71 19.30 6.76
CA LEU A 433 3.54 20.16 6.66
C LEU A 433 3.23 20.86 7.99
N GLY A 434 2.32 21.85 7.95
CA GLY A 434 1.83 22.55 9.10
C GLY A 434 2.95 23.28 9.86
N LYS A 435 2.96 23.14 11.19
CA LYS A 435 3.95 23.76 12.08
C LYS A 435 5.04 22.81 12.56
N GLN A 436 5.19 21.66 11.94
CA GLN A 436 6.14 20.65 12.40
C GLN A 436 7.61 21.15 12.32
N GLN A 437 7.96 21.93 11.29
CA GLN A 437 9.30 22.49 11.19
C GLN A 437 9.53 23.58 12.25
N ASP A 438 8.52 24.39 12.59
CA ASP A 438 8.60 25.37 13.66
C ASP A 438 8.81 24.70 15.02
N LEU A 439 8.09 23.59 15.26
CA LEU A 439 8.27 22.74 16.43
C LEU A 439 9.72 22.25 16.56
N LEU A 440 10.30 21.69 15.50
CA LEU A 440 11.67 21.19 15.50
C LEU A 440 12.69 22.31 15.76
N ASN A 441 12.50 23.50 15.17
CA ASN A 441 13.33 24.68 15.41
C ASN A 441 13.28 25.11 16.88
N ALA A 442 12.09 25.18 17.47
CA ALA A 442 11.91 25.54 18.88
C ALA A 442 12.57 24.53 19.83
N LEU A 443 12.45 23.24 19.54
CA LEU A 443 13.09 22.17 20.31
C LEU A 443 14.61 22.27 20.26
N LYS A 444 15.18 22.53 19.09
CA LYS A 444 16.62 22.71 18.91
C LYS A 444 17.16 23.89 19.73
N ALA A 445 16.38 24.97 19.79
CA ALA A 445 16.74 26.16 20.56
C ALA A 445 16.84 25.90 22.07
N THR A 446 16.23 24.84 22.60
CA THR A 446 16.38 24.47 24.03
C THR A 446 17.76 23.96 24.40
N GLY A 447 18.60 23.60 23.44
CA GLY A 447 19.93 23.01 23.63
C GLY A 447 19.95 21.61 24.24
N LYS A 448 18.78 20.97 24.39
CA LYS A 448 18.67 19.58 24.88
C LYS A 448 18.99 18.56 23.79
N PRO A 449 19.50 17.37 24.15
CA PRO A 449 19.64 16.27 23.20
C PRO A 449 18.30 15.96 22.51
N LEU A 450 18.32 15.93 21.17
CA LEU A 450 17.11 15.80 20.36
C LEU A 450 17.17 14.54 19.50
N ILE A 451 16.20 13.64 19.72
CA ILE A 451 15.94 12.47 18.89
C ILE A 451 14.73 12.79 18.02
N VAL A 452 14.85 12.65 16.70
CA VAL A 452 13.73 12.85 15.78
C VAL A 452 13.34 11.52 15.16
N VAL A 453 12.05 11.23 15.21
CA VAL A 453 11.42 10.03 14.62
C VAL A 453 10.43 10.50 13.55
N TYR A 454 10.65 10.06 12.31
CA TYR A 454 9.70 10.26 11.22
C TYR A 454 8.78 9.06 11.12
N ILE A 455 7.46 9.29 11.16
CA ILE A 455 6.43 8.33 10.75
C ILE A 455 5.90 8.85 9.42
N GLU A 456 6.11 8.09 8.34
CA GLU A 456 5.91 8.64 6.99
C GLU A 456 5.58 7.56 5.95
N GLY A 457 4.74 7.88 4.97
CA GLY A 457 4.42 7.00 3.84
C GLY A 457 5.25 7.28 2.59
N ARG A 458 6.00 8.38 2.59
CA ARG A 458 6.94 8.79 1.53
C ARG A 458 8.23 9.32 2.15
N PRO A 459 9.37 9.31 1.45
CA PRO A 459 10.61 9.86 1.96
C PRO A 459 10.53 11.40 2.06
N LEU A 460 10.11 11.90 3.21
CA LEU A 460 10.10 13.35 3.49
C LEU A 460 11.51 13.91 3.62
N ASP A 461 11.67 15.22 3.40
CA ASP A 461 12.93 15.92 3.55
C ASP A 461 13.46 15.84 5.00
N LYS A 462 14.68 15.34 5.16
CA LYS A 462 15.35 15.15 6.43
C LYS A 462 16.65 15.95 6.55
N VAL A 463 16.91 16.88 5.61
CA VAL A 463 18.16 17.67 5.62
C VAL A 463 18.34 18.36 6.95
N TRP A 464 17.33 19.10 7.44
CA TRP A 464 17.37 19.75 8.74
C TRP A 464 17.63 18.75 9.89
N ALA A 465 16.88 17.65 9.94
CA ALA A 465 17.02 16.66 11.00
C ALA A 465 18.39 15.94 10.95
N SER A 466 18.92 15.69 9.76
CA SER A 466 20.26 15.11 9.59
C SER A 466 21.37 16.01 10.13
N GLU A 467 21.20 17.32 10.07
CA GLU A 467 22.17 18.30 10.60
C GLU A 467 22.00 18.47 12.12
N TYR A 468 20.78 18.71 12.59
CA TYR A 468 20.52 19.22 13.94
C TYR A 468 20.10 18.18 14.97
N ALA A 469 19.57 17.02 14.60
CA ALA A 469 19.21 15.97 15.54
C ALA A 469 20.46 15.21 16.04
N ASP A 470 20.42 14.72 17.28
CA ASP A 470 21.45 13.84 17.84
C ASP A 470 21.21 12.38 17.47
N ALA A 471 19.95 11.98 17.30
CA ALA A 471 19.58 10.74 16.64
C ALA A 471 18.40 10.95 15.68
N LEU A 472 18.37 10.18 14.60
CA LEU A 472 17.34 10.25 13.56
C LEU A 472 16.88 8.84 13.17
N LEU A 473 15.59 8.60 13.27
CA LEU A 473 14.95 7.36 12.88
C LEU A 473 13.82 7.63 11.87
N THR A 474 13.55 6.65 11.03
CA THR A 474 12.35 6.64 10.18
C THR A 474 11.65 5.31 10.27
N ALA A 475 10.33 5.34 10.21
CA ALA A 475 9.46 4.18 10.17
C ALA A 475 8.27 4.48 9.24
N SER A 476 7.94 3.52 8.39
CA SER A 476 6.86 3.69 7.42
C SER A 476 5.63 2.94 7.92
N TYR A 477 4.82 3.65 8.68
CA TYR A 477 3.59 3.15 9.31
C TYR A 477 3.77 1.73 9.87
N PRO A 478 4.54 1.61 10.96
CA PRO A 478 4.99 0.33 11.51
C PRO A 478 3.91 -0.48 12.24
#